data_7ac35fc684571e5dda4e6e629659bd32
#
_entry.id   7ac35fc684571e5dda4e6e629659bd32
#
_cell.length_a   1.000
_cell.length_b   1.000
_cell.length_c   1.000
_cell.angle_alpha   90.00
_cell.angle_beta   90.00
_cell.angle_gamma   90.00
#
_symmetry.space_group_name_H-M   'P 1'
#
loop_
_entity.id
_entity.type
_entity.pdbx_description
1 polymer ?
#
loop_
_entity_poly.entity_id
_entity_poly.type
_entity_poly.pdbx_seq_one_letter_code
_entity_poly.pdbx_strand_id
1 'polypeptide(L)'
;MFHTFNTNIAKEYGVNCAVILQNLYFWIEKNKANNKHFYEGNYWTYNSKKAFEKIFGYLNERQIDYALKKLIDDGVIITGNFNAVAYDRTLWYAITKKGYS
;
A
#
# COMPACT_ATOMS: atom_id res chain seq x y z
N MET A 1 11.58 8.63 -12.93
CA MET A 1 10.91 8.74 -11.61
C MET A 1 11.76 8.05 -10.56
N PHE A 2 11.87 8.66 -9.39
CA PHE A 2 12.61 8.08 -8.26
C PHE A 2 11.65 7.50 -7.24
N HIS A 3 11.96 6.30 -6.74
CA HIS A 3 11.24 5.70 -5.62
C HIS A 3 12.16 5.64 -4.42
N THR A 4 11.74 6.24 -3.31
CA THR A 4 12.46 6.17 -2.05
C THR A 4 11.91 5.05 -1.18
N PHE A 5 12.64 4.66 -0.16
CA PHE A 5 12.15 3.65 0.77
C PHE A 5 12.89 3.74 2.10
N ASN A 6 12.26 3.19 3.12
CA ASN A 6 12.82 3.09 4.45
C ASN A 6 13.79 1.89 4.51
N THR A 7 15.05 2.15 4.85
CA THR A 7 16.07 1.09 4.87
C THR A 7 15.82 0.03 5.93
N ASN A 8 15.19 0.39 7.05
CA ASN A 8 14.85 -0.59 8.09
C ASN A 8 13.77 -1.55 7.60
N ILE A 9 12.77 -1.05 6.88
CA ILE A 9 11.75 -1.88 6.24
C ILE A 9 12.39 -2.79 5.20
N ALA A 10 13.32 -2.26 4.40
CA ALA A 10 14.02 -3.05 3.38
C ALA A 10 14.84 -4.18 4.00
N LYS A 11 15.48 -3.94 5.14
CA LYS A 11 16.24 -4.98 5.85
C LYS A 11 15.32 -6.10 6.35
N GLU A 12 14.14 -5.76 6.86
CA GLU A 12 13.22 -6.73 7.44
C GLU A 12 12.38 -7.45 6.40
N TYR A 13 11.88 -6.73 5.40
CA TYR A 13 10.90 -7.24 4.44
C TYR A 13 11.39 -7.31 2.99
N GLY A 14 12.54 -6.75 2.70
CA GLY A 14 13.07 -6.65 1.34
C GLY A 14 12.72 -5.32 0.67
N VAL A 15 13.48 -4.99 -0.37
CA VAL A 15 13.34 -3.71 -1.08
C VAL A 15 11.98 -3.57 -1.74
N ASN A 16 11.45 -4.64 -2.33
CA ASN A 16 10.14 -4.60 -3.01
C ASN A 16 9.02 -4.19 -2.04
N CYS A 17 9.02 -4.78 -0.83
CA CYS A 17 8.06 -4.39 0.21
C CYS A 17 8.27 -2.94 0.64
N ALA A 18 9.52 -2.52 0.75
CA ALA A 18 9.86 -1.18 1.22
C ALA A 18 9.39 -0.09 0.25
N VAL A 19 9.58 -0.27 -1.05
CA VAL A 19 9.14 0.72 -2.05
C VAL A 19 7.62 0.76 -2.15
N ILE A 20 6.95 -0.40 -2.07
CA ILE A 20 5.48 -0.45 -2.09
C ILE A 20 4.91 0.23 -0.85
N LEU A 21 5.43 -0.07 0.33
CA LEU A 21 4.99 0.54 1.58
C LEU A 21 5.17 2.06 1.55
N GLN A 22 6.31 2.54 1.03
CA GLN A 22 6.57 3.98 0.92
C GLN A 22 5.55 4.66 0.00
N ASN A 23 5.18 4.02 -1.09
CA ASN A 23 4.15 4.55 -2.00
C ASN A 23 2.79 4.63 -1.32
N LEU A 24 2.39 3.58 -0.60
CA LEU A 24 1.15 3.57 0.17
C LEU A 24 1.16 4.68 1.21
N TYR A 25 2.25 4.83 1.94
CA TYR A 25 2.40 5.88 2.95
C TYR A 25 2.22 7.27 2.35
N PHE A 26 2.88 7.54 1.22
CA PHE A 26 2.77 8.82 0.52
C PHE A 26 1.31 9.19 0.21
N TRP A 27 0.58 8.25 -0.38
CA TRP A 27 -0.80 8.50 -0.77
C TRP A 27 -1.75 8.60 0.43
N ILE A 28 -1.53 7.79 1.46
CA ILE A 28 -2.30 7.85 2.69
C ILE A 28 -2.10 9.21 3.37
N GLU A 29 -0.88 9.69 3.47
CA GLU A 29 -0.59 11.01 4.06
C GLU A 29 -1.22 12.14 3.24
N LYS A 30 -1.20 12.02 1.92
CA LYS A 30 -1.84 12.98 1.03
C LYS A 30 -3.36 12.98 1.23
N ASN A 31 -3.97 11.81 1.33
CA ASN A 31 -5.41 11.68 1.59
C ASN A 31 -5.77 12.24 2.96
N LYS A 32 -4.94 12.01 3.96
CA LYS A 32 -5.11 12.57 5.30
C LYS A 32 -5.09 14.09 5.28
N ALA A 33 -4.13 14.68 4.58
CA ALA A 33 -4.02 16.14 4.45
C ALA A 33 -5.25 16.75 3.78
N ASN A 34 -5.89 16.00 2.86
CA ASN A 34 -7.05 16.45 2.11
C ASN A 34 -8.39 15.95 2.70
N ASN A 35 -8.36 15.31 3.87
CA ASN A 35 -9.53 14.74 4.54
C ASN A 35 -10.32 13.78 3.64
N LYS A 36 -9.60 12.96 2.86
CA LYS A 36 -10.20 11.98 1.94
C LYS A 36 -9.96 10.56 2.43
N HIS A 37 -10.94 9.70 2.13
CA HIS A 37 -10.82 8.25 2.31
C HIS A 37 -10.58 7.84 3.76
N PHE A 38 -11.29 8.48 4.69
CA PHE A 38 -11.28 8.10 6.09
C PHE A 38 -12.46 7.16 6.37
N TYR A 39 -12.17 5.91 6.70
CA TYR A 39 -13.17 4.88 7.01
C TYR A 39 -12.67 4.01 8.15
N GLU A 40 -13.58 3.67 9.05
CA GLU A 40 -13.29 2.75 10.16
C GLU A 40 -12.06 3.15 10.97
N GLY A 41 -11.89 4.46 11.20
CA GLY A 41 -10.80 4.97 12.02
C GLY A 41 -9.44 5.06 11.33
N ASN A 42 -9.36 4.80 10.03
CA ASN A 42 -8.11 4.83 9.26
C ASN A 42 -8.25 5.68 8.01
N TYR A 43 -7.12 6.20 7.53
CA TYR A 43 -7.02 6.75 6.20
C TYR A 43 -6.53 5.68 5.25
N TRP A 44 -7.13 5.60 4.08
CA TRP A 44 -6.90 4.55 3.10
C TRP A 44 -6.43 5.11 1.77
N THR A 45 -5.77 4.27 0.99
CA THR A 45 -5.53 4.51 -0.43
C THR A 45 -5.92 3.25 -1.19
N TYR A 46 -6.19 3.37 -2.48
CA TYR A 46 -6.59 2.23 -3.29
C TYR A 46 -5.79 2.22 -4.59
N ASN A 47 -5.47 1.02 -5.05
CA ASN A 47 -4.81 0.79 -6.32
C ASN A 47 -5.20 -0.58 -6.86
N SER A 48 -5.42 -0.66 -8.16
CA SER A 48 -5.49 -1.95 -8.83
C SER A 48 -4.08 -2.51 -9.00
N LYS A 49 -3.97 -3.81 -9.28
CA LYS A 49 -2.68 -4.43 -9.56
C LYS A 49 -2.02 -3.81 -10.79
N LYS A 50 -2.82 -3.46 -11.80
CA LYS A 50 -2.31 -2.76 -12.99
C LYS A 50 -1.75 -1.40 -12.68
N ALA A 51 -2.35 -0.68 -11.74
CA ALA A 51 -1.84 0.62 -11.30
C ALA A 51 -0.49 0.45 -10.62
N PHE A 52 -0.33 -0.57 -9.76
CA PHE A 52 0.96 -0.88 -9.14
C PHE A 52 2.02 -1.21 -10.19
N GLU A 53 1.67 -2.01 -11.21
CA GLU A 53 2.61 -2.33 -12.28
C GLU A 53 3.09 -1.10 -13.04
N LYS A 54 2.21 -0.12 -13.25
CA LYS A 54 2.59 1.15 -13.88
C LYS A 54 3.51 1.98 -13.00
N ILE A 55 3.21 2.04 -11.69
CA ILE A 55 4.01 2.78 -10.72
C ILE A 55 5.40 2.15 -10.59
N PHE A 56 5.43 0.81 -10.48
CA PHE A 56 6.65 0.03 -10.31
C PHE A 56 6.95 -0.75 -11.58
N GLY A 57 7.33 -0.02 -12.66
CA GLY A 57 7.60 -0.65 -13.95
C GLY A 57 8.72 -1.67 -13.94
N TYR A 58 9.50 -1.73 -12.87
CA TYR A 58 10.58 -2.72 -12.66
C TYR A 58 10.11 -3.94 -11.86
N LEU A 59 8.83 -4.00 -11.44
CA LEU A 59 8.25 -5.15 -10.74
C LEU A 59 7.16 -5.77 -11.59
N ASN A 60 7.11 -7.10 -11.62
CA ASN A 60 6.02 -7.83 -12.27
C ASN A 60 4.88 -8.09 -11.27
N GLU A 61 3.75 -8.58 -11.78
CA GLU A 61 2.56 -8.84 -10.97
C GLU A 61 2.87 -9.81 -9.81
N ARG A 62 3.65 -10.86 -10.07
CA ARG A 62 4.00 -11.84 -9.04
C ARG A 62 4.80 -11.20 -7.90
N GLN A 63 5.76 -10.33 -8.22
CA GLN A 63 6.57 -9.64 -7.23
C GLN A 63 5.72 -8.69 -6.38
N ILE A 64 4.79 -7.98 -7.02
CA ILE A 64 3.87 -7.07 -6.34
C ILE A 64 2.95 -7.86 -5.40
N ASP A 65 2.35 -8.94 -5.90
CA ASP A 65 1.46 -9.79 -5.08
C ASP A 65 2.20 -10.39 -3.89
N TYR A 66 3.40 -10.88 -4.10
CA TYR A 66 4.22 -11.46 -3.03
C TYR A 66 4.52 -10.42 -1.95
N ALA A 67 4.92 -9.21 -2.36
CA ALA A 67 5.25 -8.14 -1.41
C ALA A 67 4.02 -7.68 -0.63
N LEU A 68 2.89 -7.49 -1.30
CA LEU A 68 1.65 -7.10 -0.63
C LEU A 68 1.21 -8.18 0.36
N LYS A 69 1.22 -9.45 -0.05
CA LYS A 69 0.86 -10.56 0.82
C LYS A 69 1.75 -10.62 2.07
N LYS A 70 3.04 -10.44 1.89
CA LYS A 70 4.00 -10.44 3.01
C LYS A 70 3.69 -9.33 4.02
N LEU A 71 3.41 -8.12 3.53
CA LEU A 71 3.05 -6.99 4.39
C LEU A 71 1.71 -7.21 5.09
N ILE A 72 0.73 -7.81 4.42
CA ILE A 72 -0.58 -8.13 5.00
C ILE A 72 -0.44 -9.21 6.07
N ASP A 73 0.24 -10.30 5.74
CA ASP A 73 0.39 -11.46 6.64
C ASP A 73 1.13 -11.08 7.93
N ASP A 74 2.05 -10.13 7.84
CA ASP A 74 2.82 -9.67 9.01
C ASP A 74 2.14 -8.49 9.74
N GLY A 75 0.96 -8.09 9.32
CA GLY A 75 0.19 -7.06 9.99
C GLY A 75 0.73 -5.64 9.81
N VAL A 76 1.54 -5.39 8.80
CA VAL A 76 2.09 -4.06 8.48
C VAL A 76 1.05 -3.20 7.78
N ILE A 77 0.26 -3.81 6.90
CA ILE A 77 -0.87 -3.17 6.22
C ILE A 77 -2.13 -4.01 6.40
N ILE A 78 -3.28 -3.37 6.26
CA ILE A 78 -4.59 -4.02 6.21
C ILE A 78 -5.29 -3.66 4.92
N THR A 79 -6.23 -4.50 4.51
CA THR A 79 -7.02 -4.28 3.30
C THR A 79 -8.48 -4.06 3.63
N GLY A 80 -9.17 -3.42 2.72
CA GLY A 80 -10.61 -3.19 2.83
C GLY A 80 -11.22 -2.92 1.47
N ASN A 81 -12.52 -2.73 1.44
CA ASN A 81 -13.26 -2.38 0.24
C ASN A 81 -14.27 -1.29 0.58
N PHE A 82 -14.02 -0.09 0.10
CA PHE A 82 -14.91 1.08 0.31
C PHE A 82 -15.35 1.65 -1.03
N ASN A 83 -15.43 0.81 -2.05
CA ASN A 83 -15.84 1.19 -3.39
C ASN A 83 -17.33 1.54 -3.42
N ALA A 84 -17.68 2.57 -4.20
CA ALA A 84 -19.07 3.02 -4.33
C ALA A 84 -19.95 1.99 -5.03
N VAL A 85 -19.37 1.13 -5.86
CA VAL A 85 -20.08 0.12 -6.65
C VAL A 85 -19.77 -1.27 -6.09
N ALA A 86 -20.80 -2.04 -5.79
CA ALA A 86 -20.67 -3.33 -5.10
C ALA A 86 -19.82 -4.35 -5.87
N TYR A 87 -19.83 -4.30 -7.20
CA TYR A 87 -19.03 -5.25 -7.99
C TYR A 87 -17.58 -4.80 -8.22
N ASP A 88 -17.21 -3.59 -7.81
CA ASP A 88 -15.84 -3.12 -7.90
C ASP A 88 -15.01 -3.78 -6.81
N ARG A 89 -13.98 -4.53 -7.21
CA ARG A 89 -13.14 -5.31 -6.32
C ARG A 89 -11.76 -4.68 -6.09
N THR A 90 -11.59 -3.42 -6.47
CA THR A 90 -10.34 -2.70 -6.19
C THR A 90 -10.08 -2.71 -4.68
N LEU A 91 -8.90 -3.18 -4.29
CA LEU A 91 -8.52 -3.23 -2.89
C LEU A 91 -8.07 -1.87 -2.39
N TRP A 92 -8.45 -1.59 -1.15
CA TRP A 92 -8.03 -0.43 -0.39
C TRP A 92 -7.03 -0.88 0.66
N TYR A 93 -6.05 -0.04 0.94
CA TYR A 93 -4.95 -0.35 1.86
C TYR A 93 -4.80 0.74 2.91
N ALA A 94 -4.55 0.33 4.15
CA ALA A 94 -4.16 1.23 5.23
C ALA A 94 -2.94 0.66 5.95
N ILE A 95 -2.14 1.54 6.53
CA ILE A 95 -0.94 1.15 7.28
C ILE A 95 -1.32 1.06 8.75
N THR A 96 -0.93 -0.04 9.38
CA THR A 96 -1.21 -0.29 10.80
C THR A 96 -0.21 0.44 11.69
N LYS A 97 -0.44 0.45 13.01
CA LYS A 97 0.53 0.98 13.97
C LYS A 97 1.90 0.30 13.80
N LYS A 98 1.91 -0.99 13.53
CA LYS A 98 3.15 -1.75 13.27
C LYS A 98 3.88 -1.19 12.06
N GLY A 99 3.14 -0.85 11.00
CA GLY A 99 3.72 -0.28 9.78
C GLY A 99 4.32 1.11 9.97
N TYR A 100 3.82 1.87 10.94
CA TYR A 100 4.34 3.21 11.28
C TYR A 100 5.50 3.15 12.28
N SER A 101 5.71 2.03 12.92
CA SER A 101 6.79 1.86 13.91
C SER A 101 8.19 1.65 13.27
#